data_7382eb058248f37be3bd16521850cbf5
#
_entry.id   7382eb058248f37be3bd16521850cbf5
#
_cell.length_a   1.000
_cell.length_b   1.000
_cell.length_c   1.000
_cell.angle_alpha   90.00
_cell.angle_beta   90.00
_cell.angle_gamma   90.00
#
_symmetry.space_group_name_H-M   'P 1'
#
loop_
_entity.id
_entity.type
_entity.pdbx_description
1 polymer ?
#
loop_
_entity_poly.entity_id
_entity_poly.type
_entity_poly.pdbx_seq_one_letter_code
_entity_poly.pdbx_strand_id
1 'polypeptide(L)' 'MKEYKVMAHIHSLNGEMAEITVLDKVGDNDYIVDYKGVKCHALFNWFVCEYYADDIYGIIKE' A
#
# COMPACT_ATOMS: atom_id res chain seq x y z
N MET A 1 8.45 -11.69 6.46
CA MET A 1 8.27 -10.43 7.16
C MET A 1 6.96 -10.43 7.92
N LYS A 2 6.96 -9.84 9.09
CA LYS A 2 5.77 -9.79 9.92
C LYS A 2 4.78 -8.75 9.36
N GLU A 3 3.50 -9.13 9.28
CA GLU A 3 2.48 -8.21 8.80
C GLU A 3 2.22 -7.12 9.85
N TYR A 4 1.95 -5.92 9.38
CA TYR A 4 1.61 -4.80 10.27
C TYR A 4 0.70 -3.82 9.54
N LYS A 5 -0.01 -3.00 10.31
CA LYS A 5 -0.99 -2.05 9.77
C LYS A 5 -0.43 -0.64 9.80
N VAL A 6 -0.67 0.10 8.73
CA VAL A 6 -0.30 1.51 8.61
C VAL A 6 -1.39 2.25 7.87
N MET A 7 -1.38 3.57 7.99
CA MET A 7 -2.25 4.42 7.18
C MET A 7 -1.59 4.70 5.84
N ALA A 8 -2.38 4.70 4.78
CA ALA A 8 -1.89 4.97 3.44
C ALA A 8 -2.91 5.77 2.65
N HIS A 9 -2.40 6.56 1.69
CA HIS A 9 -3.28 7.21 0.72
C HIS A 9 -3.73 6.15 -0.28
N ILE A 10 -5.04 6.07 -0.51
CA ILE A 10 -5.63 5.03 -1.37
C ILE A 10 -6.03 5.64 -2.70
N HIS A 11 -5.56 5.04 -3.80
CA HIS A 11 -5.81 5.57 -5.14
C HIS A 11 -7.31 5.65 -5.46
N SER A 12 -8.07 4.60 -5.15
CA SER A 12 -9.51 4.58 -5.43
C SER A 12 -10.31 5.57 -4.59
N LEU A 13 -9.71 6.10 -3.52
CA LEU A 13 -10.33 7.09 -2.66
C LEU A 13 -9.80 8.51 -2.95
N ASN A 14 -9.26 8.73 -4.14
CA ASN A 14 -8.69 10.02 -4.56
C ASN A 14 -7.61 10.53 -3.60
N GLY A 15 -6.84 9.61 -3.01
CA GLY A 15 -5.75 9.96 -2.11
C GLY A 15 -6.15 10.14 -0.66
N GLU A 16 -7.40 9.88 -0.30
CA GLU A 16 -7.78 9.87 1.10
C GLU A 16 -7.10 8.72 1.83
N MET A 17 -6.81 8.91 3.10
CA MET A 17 -6.10 7.91 3.89
C MET A 17 -7.03 6.84 4.43
N ALA A 18 -6.55 5.61 4.41
CA ALA A 18 -7.21 4.47 5.03
C ALA A 18 -6.16 3.51 5.54
N GLU A 19 -6.56 2.61 6.43
CA GLU A 19 -5.66 1.61 6.99
C GLU A 19 -5.44 0.49 5.99
N ILE A 20 -4.17 0.11 5.83
CA ILE A 20 -3.77 -1.04 5.02
C ILE A 20 -2.92 -1.98 5.88
N THR A 21 -2.79 -3.24 5.42
CA THR A 21 -1.91 -4.21 6.05
C THR A 21 -0.69 -4.40 5.13
N VAL A 22 0.49 -4.12 5.63
CA VAL A 22 1.72 -4.37 4.88
C VAL A 22 2.05 -5.85 4.99
N LEU A 23 2.16 -6.53 3.85
CA LEU A 23 2.42 -7.97 3.80
C LEU A 23 3.88 -8.28 3.53
N ASP A 24 4.53 -7.50 2.67
CA ASP A 24 5.91 -7.76 2.26
C ASP A 24 6.56 -6.49 1.73
N LYS A 25 7.88 -6.47 1.73
CA LYS A 25 8.67 -5.41 1.12
C LYS A 25 9.42 -6.00 -0.06
N VAL A 26 9.14 -5.53 -1.26
CA VAL A 26 9.69 -6.10 -2.49
C VAL A 26 10.69 -5.19 -3.20
N GLY A 27 10.94 -4.02 -2.68
CA GLY A 27 11.91 -3.06 -3.20
C GLY A 27 12.22 -2.01 -2.16
N ASP A 28 13.07 -1.04 -2.49
CA ASP A 28 13.48 -0.02 -1.51
C ASP A 28 12.29 0.77 -0.96
N ASN A 29 11.36 1.11 -1.82
CA ASN A 29 10.16 1.86 -1.45
C ASN A 29 8.89 1.14 -1.90
N ASP A 30 9.00 -0.12 -2.32
CA ASP A 30 7.89 -0.87 -2.89
C ASP A 30 7.46 -1.96 -1.93
N TYR A 31 6.17 -1.95 -1.60
CA TYR A 31 5.58 -2.87 -0.64
C TYR A 31 4.37 -3.55 -1.27
N ILE A 32 4.09 -4.76 -0.79
CA ILE A 32 2.85 -5.47 -1.09
C ILE A 32 1.94 -5.29 0.12
N VAL A 33 0.74 -4.80 -0.12
CA VAL A 33 -0.20 -4.50 0.95
C VAL A 33 -1.57 -5.10 0.64
N ASP A 34 -2.38 -5.22 1.69
CA ASP A 34 -3.77 -5.65 1.58
C ASP A 34 -4.66 -4.47 1.98
N TYR A 35 -5.56 -4.08 1.10
CA TYR A 35 -6.60 -3.11 1.39
C TYR A 35 -7.96 -3.75 1.12
N LYS A 36 -8.71 -4.02 2.18
CA LYS A 36 -10.06 -4.62 2.11
C LYS A 36 -10.09 -5.90 1.26
N GLY A 37 -9.10 -6.75 1.46
CA GLY A 37 -9.02 -8.03 0.75
C GLY A 37 -8.38 -7.95 -0.62
N VAL A 38 -7.96 -6.77 -1.06
CA VAL A 38 -7.28 -6.59 -2.34
C VAL A 38 -5.80 -6.42 -2.11
N LYS A 39 -5.00 -7.32 -2.69
CA LYS A 39 -3.54 -7.21 -2.64
C LYS A 39 -3.07 -6.29 -3.75
N CYS A 40 -2.26 -5.32 -3.41
CA CYS A 40 -1.76 -4.36 -4.38
C CYS A 40 -0.39 -3.82 -3.96
N HIS A 41 0.23 -3.09 -4.88
CA HIS A 41 1.49 -2.42 -4.61
C HIS A 41 1.24 -1.11 -3.87
N ALA A 42 2.14 -0.80 -2.93
CA ALA A 42 2.16 0.50 -2.27
C ALA A 42 3.58 1.04 -2.29
N LEU A 43 3.70 2.35 -2.46
CA LEU A 43 4.99 3.03 -2.45
C LEU A 43 5.09 3.87 -1.20
N PHE A 44 6.29 3.91 -0.61
CA PHE A 44 6.57 4.76 0.52
C PHE A 44 7.26 6.04 0.03
N ASN A 45 6.68 7.19 0.35
CA ASN A 45 7.24 8.49 -0.04
C ASN A 45 8.05 9.05 1.13
N TRP A 46 9.37 9.13 0.95
CA TRP A 46 10.28 9.58 1.99
C TRP A 46 10.15 11.07 2.32
N PHE A 47 9.67 11.88 1.38
CA PHE A 47 9.54 13.32 1.62
C PHE A 47 8.43 13.63 2.62
N VAL A 48 7.35 12.90 2.55
CA VAL A 48 6.21 13.11 3.45
C VAL A 48 6.06 11.96 4.45
N CYS A 49 6.90 10.93 4.34
CA CYS A 49 6.86 9.75 5.21
C CYS A 49 5.49 9.09 5.24
N GLU A 50 4.90 8.92 4.06
CA GLU A 50 3.57 8.33 3.93
C GLU A 50 3.55 7.26 2.85
N TYR A 51 2.64 6.30 3.02
CA TYR A 51 2.43 5.24 2.04
C TYR A 51 1.35 5.66 1.05
N TYR A 52 1.51 5.24 -0.20
CA TYR A 52 0.54 5.45 -1.28
C TYR A 52 0.22 4.10 -1.89
N ALA A 53 -0.98 3.60 -1.65
CA ALA A 53 -1.40 2.30 -2.15
C ALA A 53 -2.18 2.48 -3.45
N ASP A 54 -1.78 1.71 -4.47
CA ASP A 54 -2.44 1.72 -5.77
C ASP A 54 -3.32 0.49 -5.87
N ASP A 55 -4.57 0.63 -5.49
CA ASP A 55 -5.57 -0.43 -5.52
C ASP A 55 -6.36 -0.46 -6.82
N ILE A 56 -5.87 0.22 -7.86
CA ILE A 56 -6.49 0.23 -9.18
C ILE A 56 -5.56 -0.39 -10.21
N TYR A 57 -4.41 0.23 -10.44
CA TYR A 57 -3.45 -0.26 -11.43
C TYR A 57 -2.36 -1.16 -10.83
N GLY A 58 -2.16 -1.08 -9.52
CA GLY A 58 -1.17 -1.88 -8.82
C GLY A 58 -1.70 -3.17 -8.21
N ILE A 59 -2.89 -3.61 -8.61
CA ILE A 59 -3.47 -4.85 -8.08
C ILE A 59 -2.62 -6.04 -8.50
N ILE A 60 -2.34 -6.92 -7.53
CA ILE A 60 -1.58 -8.14 -7.77
C ILE A 60 -2.56 -9.25 -8.09
N LYS A 61 -2.39 -9.82 -9.26
CA LYS A 61 -3.20 -10.96 -9.71
C LYS A 61 -2.40 -12.23 -9.49
N GLU A 62 -3.02 -13.18 -8.82
CA GLU A 62 -2.43 -14.49 -8.58
C GLU A 62 -2.98 -15.52 -9.55
#